data_21cdbf582d0da2d12513b355d19f58a3
#
_entry.id   21cdbf582d0da2d12513b355d19f58a3
#
_cell.length_a   1.000
_cell.length_b   1.000
_cell.length_c   1.000
_cell.angle_alpha   90.00
_cell.angle_beta   90.00
_cell.angle_gamma   90.00
#
_symmetry.space_group_name_H-M   'P 1'
#
loop_
_entity.id
_entity.type
_entity.pdbx_description
1 polymer ?
#
loop_
_entity_poly.entity_id
_entity_poly.type
_entity_poly.pdbx_seq_one_letter_code
_entity_poly.pdbx_strand_id
1 'polypeptide(L)'
;MIKETKAMIKENLEVNQEKDKSMNDELVKDIQVRLRKIEGQVKGIEKMVTNEACCKNILVQVAAVRAAMNKVGGLILERYTKNCLLSETDAVEEEKVDELVSTFLMFLK
;
A
#
# COMPACT_ATOMS: atom_id res chain seq x y z
N MET A 1 -19.91 -7.15 15.12
CA MET A 1 -18.47 -7.03 14.89
C MET A 1 -18.11 -6.59 13.49
N ILE A 2 -18.51 -7.32 12.47
CA ILE A 2 -18.17 -6.94 11.08
C ILE A 2 -18.80 -5.61 10.69
N LYS A 3 -20.02 -5.31 11.13
CA LYS A 3 -20.69 -4.04 10.86
C LYS A 3 -19.98 -2.85 11.51
N GLU A 4 -19.51 -3.03 12.74
CA GLU A 4 -18.79 -1.98 13.47
C GLU A 4 -17.44 -1.68 12.82
N THR A 5 -16.74 -2.73 12.38
CA THR A 5 -15.46 -2.59 11.69
C THR A 5 -15.61 -1.86 10.36
N LYS A 6 -16.66 -2.19 9.60
CA LYS A 6 -16.95 -1.51 8.33
C LYS A 6 -17.34 -0.05 8.54
N ALA A 7 -18.12 0.24 9.59
CA ALA A 7 -18.49 1.61 9.93
C ALA A 7 -17.26 2.41 10.35
N MET A 8 -16.38 1.85 11.15
CA MET A 8 -15.14 2.49 11.57
C MET A 8 -14.21 2.75 10.39
N ILE A 9 -14.06 1.79 9.50
CA ILE A 9 -13.25 1.94 8.29
C ILE A 9 -13.83 3.03 7.41
N LYS A 10 -15.15 3.08 7.26
CA LYS A 10 -15.82 4.09 6.46
C LYS A 10 -15.67 5.48 7.05
N GLU A 11 -15.84 5.62 8.36
CA GLU A 11 -15.62 6.88 9.05
C GLU A 11 -14.16 7.35 8.93
N ASN A 12 -13.22 6.45 9.12
CA ASN A 12 -11.80 6.76 8.98
C ASN A 12 -11.45 7.16 7.55
N LEU A 13 -12.04 6.53 6.56
CA LEU A 13 -11.83 6.89 5.16
C LEU A 13 -12.37 8.28 4.85
N GLU A 14 -13.57 8.60 5.35
CA GLU A 14 -14.16 9.93 5.15
C GLU A 14 -13.34 11.02 5.85
N VAL A 15 -12.92 10.77 7.08
CA VAL A 15 -12.08 11.70 7.84
C VAL A 15 -10.72 11.86 7.17
N ASN A 16 -10.13 10.77 6.69
CA ASN A 16 -8.85 10.81 5.99
C ASN A 16 -8.94 11.54 4.66
N GLN A 17 -10.07 11.45 3.95
CA GLN A 17 -10.28 12.19 2.72
C GLN A 17 -10.31 13.70 2.93
N GLU A 18 -10.84 14.14 4.08
CA GLU A 18 -10.87 15.57 4.41
C GLU A 18 -9.53 16.09 4.93
N LYS A 19 -8.83 15.28 5.74
CA LYS A 19 -7.59 15.69 6.40
C LYS A 19 -6.35 15.36 5.58
N ASP A 20 -6.42 14.33 4.77
CA ASP A 20 -5.25 13.75 4.15
C ASP A 20 -5.43 13.69 2.65
N LYS A 21 -5.27 14.83 2.02
CA LYS A 21 -5.10 14.88 0.57
C LYS A 21 -3.68 14.48 0.21
N SER A 22 -3.21 13.42 0.87
CA SER A 22 -1.84 12.95 0.74
C SER A 22 -1.53 12.45 -0.66
N MET A 23 -2.55 11.93 -1.34
CA MET A 23 -2.40 11.41 -2.68
C MET A 23 -3.24 12.23 -3.64
N ASN A 24 -2.59 12.81 -4.64
CA ASN A 24 -3.29 13.50 -5.71
C ASN A 24 -3.94 12.47 -6.64
N ASP A 25 -4.82 12.94 -7.52
CA ASP A 25 -5.58 12.07 -8.43
C ASP A 25 -4.68 11.25 -9.35
N GLU A 26 -3.56 11.82 -9.78
CA GLU A 26 -2.61 11.11 -10.64
C GLU A 26 -1.95 9.94 -9.95
N LEU A 27 -1.54 10.15 -8.70
CA LEU A 27 -0.93 9.08 -7.90
C LEU A 27 -1.94 7.99 -7.60
N VAL A 28 -3.16 8.35 -7.25
CA VAL A 28 -4.24 7.38 -7.01
C VAL A 28 -4.47 6.52 -8.25
N LYS A 29 -4.58 7.14 -9.43
CA LYS A 29 -4.77 6.43 -10.69
C LYS A 29 -3.61 5.49 -11.00
N ASP A 30 -2.39 5.96 -10.81
CA ASP A 30 -1.19 5.15 -11.03
C ASP A 30 -1.20 3.91 -10.14
N ILE A 31 -1.47 4.11 -8.86
CA ILE A 31 -1.54 3.00 -7.89
C ILE A 31 -2.67 2.03 -8.26
N GLN A 32 -3.84 2.54 -8.64
CA GLN A 32 -4.96 1.70 -9.05
C GLN A 32 -4.63 0.82 -10.24
N VAL A 33 -3.98 1.38 -11.25
CA VAL A 33 -3.56 0.63 -12.45
C VAL A 33 -2.57 -0.47 -12.06
N ARG A 34 -1.61 -0.15 -11.21
CA ARG A 34 -0.62 -1.11 -10.72
C ARG A 34 -1.28 -2.24 -9.94
N LEU A 35 -2.22 -1.89 -9.06
CA LEU A 35 -2.94 -2.89 -8.26
C LEU A 35 -3.79 -3.81 -9.11
N ARG A 36 -4.43 -3.30 -10.16
CA ARG A 36 -5.20 -4.14 -11.11
C ARG A 36 -4.31 -5.13 -11.84
N LYS A 37 -3.11 -4.71 -12.22
CA LYS A 37 -2.14 -5.61 -12.84
C LYS A 37 -1.71 -6.71 -11.86
N ILE A 38 -1.44 -6.33 -10.62
CA ILE A 38 -1.07 -7.27 -9.56
C ILE A 38 -2.20 -8.27 -9.33
N GLU A 39 -3.43 -7.78 -9.27
CA GLU A 39 -4.62 -8.62 -9.12
C GLU A 39 -4.71 -9.68 -10.23
N GLY A 40 -4.49 -9.26 -11.47
CA GLY A 40 -4.45 -10.18 -12.62
C GLY A 40 -3.31 -11.19 -12.50
N GLN A 41 -2.14 -10.75 -12.06
CA GLN A 41 -1.00 -11.64 -11.86
C GLN A 41 -1.26 -12.66 -10.74
N VAL A 42 -1.91 -12.25 -9.66
CA VAL A 42 -2.29 -13.15 -8.56
C VAL A 42 -3.26 -14.23 -9.07
N LYS A 43 -4.25 -13.84 -9.87
CA LYS A 43 -5.18 -14.81 -10.50
C LYS A 43 -4.44 -15.77 -11.41
N GLY A 44 -3.46 -15.26 -12.15
CA GLY A 44 -2.60 -16.10 -13.00
C GLY A 44 -1.83 -17.14 -12.19
N ILE A 45 -1.27 -16.72 -11.06
CA ILE A 45 -0.55 -17.63 -10.14
C ILE A 45 -1.49 -18.71 -9.62
N GLU A 46 -2.70 -18.32 -9.22
CA GLU A 46 -3.72 -19.27 -8.76
C GLU A 46 -4.01 -20.35 -9.80
N LYS A 47 -4.16 -19.95 -11.06
CA LYS A 47 -4.34 -20.89 -12.16
C LYS A 47 -3.14 -21.83 -12.33
N MET A 48 -1.93 -21.27 -12.21
CA MET A 48 -0.71 -22.07 -12.32
C MET A 48 -0.64 -23.14 -11.24
N VAL A 49 -1.00 -22.77 -10.01
CA VAL A 49 -1.05 -23.70 -8.88
C VAL A 49 -2.10 -24.80 -9.13
N THR A 50 -3.28 -24.39 -9.57
CA THR A 50 -4.38 -25.33 -9.87
C THR A 50 -4.01 -26.30 -10.98
N ASN A 51 -3.31 -25.84 -12.00
CA ASN A 51 -2.91 -26.64 -13.17
C ASN A 51 -1.58 -27.35 -12.98
N GLU A 52 -1.04 -27.33 -11.78
CA GLU A 52 0.21 -27.99 -11.42
C GLU A 52 1.39 -27.57 -12.32
N ALA A 53 1.47 -26.28 -12.61
CA ALA A 53 2.60 -25.74 -13.36
C ALA A 53 3.91 -25.97 -12.60
N CYS A 54 5.03 -25.88 -13.32
CA CYS A 54 6.36 -26.05 -12.74
C CYS A 54 6.58 -25.05 -11.57
N CYS A 55 7.04 -25.56 -10.43
CA CYS A 55 7.28 -24.73 -9.23
C CYS A 55 8.20 -23.55 -9.51
N LYS A 56 9.22 -23.74 -10.33
CA LYS A 56 10.13 -22.67 -10.71
C LYS A 56 9.39 -21.53 -11.39
N ASN A 57 8.48 -21.86 -12.31
CA ASN A 57 7.71 -20.84 -13.03
C ASN A 57 6.75 -20.11 -12.10
N ILE A 58 6.15 -20.83 -11.17
CA ILE A 58 5.28 -20.21 -10.15
C ILE A 58 6.08 -19.24 -9.29
N LEU A 59 7.27 -19.63 -8.83
CA LEU A 59 8.13 -18.79 -8.01
C LEU A 59 8.59 -17.53 -8.75
N VAL A 60 8.85 -17.63 -10.05
CA VAL A 60 9.19 -16.45 -10.87
C VAL A 60 8.03 -15.46 -10.86
N GLN A 61 6.81 -15.94 -11.00
CA GLN A 61 5.62 -15.08 -10.97
C GLN A 61 5.40 -14.47 -9.58
N VAL A 62 5.62 -15.24 -8.52
CA VAL A 62 5.53 -14.74 -7.16
C VAL A 62 6.55 -13.62 -6.93
N ALA A 63 7.78 -13.80 -7.40
CA ALA A 63 8.83 -12.78 -7.28
C ALA A 63 8.42 -11.50 -8.02
N ALA A 64 7.81 -11.63 -9.20
CA ALA A 64 7.33 -10.48 -9.97
C ALA A 64 6.23 -9.72 -9.22
N VAL A 65 5.29 -10.43 -8.61
CA VAL A 65 4.21 -9.82 -7.80
C VAL A 65 4.79 -9.10 -6.59
N ARG A 66 5.76 -9.71 -5.92
CA ARG A 66 6.45 -9.08 -4.78
C ARG A 66 7.10 -7.77 -5.19
N ALA A 67 7.83 -7.77 -6.30
CA ALA A 67 8.49 -6.56 -6.81
C ALA A 67 7.46 -5.48 -7.16
N ALA A 68 6.37 -5.85 -7.81
CA ALA A 68 5.30 -4.92 -8.16
C ALA A 68 4.64 -4.34 -6.92
N MET A 69 4.39 -5.18 -5.91
CA MET A 69 3.78 -4.74 -4.66
C MET A 69 4.72 -3.83 -3.87
N ASN A 70 6.01 -4.13 -3.86
CA ASN A 70 7.02 -3.26 -3.25
C ASN A 70 7.03 -1.88 -3.90
N LYS A 71 6.86 -1.82 -5.21
CA LYS A 71 6.77 -0.53 -5.93
C LYS A 71 5.56 0.27 -5.47
N VAL A 72 4.41 -0.36 -5.35
CA VAL A 72 3.18 0.28 -4.83
C VAL A 72 3.43 0.79 -3.41
N GLY A 73 3.96 -0.07 -2.56
CA GLY A 73 4.28 0.31 -1.19
C GLY A 73 5.26 1.46 -1.11
N GLY A 74 6.27 1.46 -1.96
CA GLY A 74 7.26 2.54 -2.04
C GLY A 74 6.66 3.88 -2.42
N LEU A 75 5.73 3.89 -3.37
CA LEU A 75 5.03 5.11 -3.79
C LEU A 75 4.19 5.68 -2.64
N ILE A 76 3.49 4.81 -1.93
CA ILE A 76 2.66 5.21 -0.80
C ILE A 76 3.54 5.71 0.35
N LEU A 77 4.62 5.00 0.65
CA LEU A 77 5.55 5.34 1.71
C LEU A 77 6.22 6.68 1.46
N GLU A 78 6.63 6.93 0.22
CA GLU A 78 7.19 8.22 -0.19
C GLU A 78 6.22 9.36 0.10
N ARG A 79 4.96 9.18 -0.25
CA ARG A 79 3.94 10.18 -0.02
C ARG A 79 3.66 10.39 1.45
N TYR A 80 3.59 9.31 2.20
CA TYR A 80 3.42 9.37 3.64
C TYR A 80 4.56 10.14 4.30
N THR A 81 5.79 9.87 3.91
CA THR A 81 6.99 10.54 4.43
C THR A 81 6.92 12.03 4.13
N LYS A 82 6.61 12.42 2.90
CA LYS A 82 6.49 13.81 2.51
C LYS A 82 5.43 14.55 3.32
N ASN A 83 4.29 13.92 3.54
CA ASN A 83 3.23 14.51 4.32
C ASN A 83 3.62 14.72 5.78
N CYS A 84 4.32 13.76 6.36
CA CYS A 84 4.80 13.89 7.74
C CYS A 84 5.83 15.01 7.91
N LEU A 85 6.70 15.20 6.90
CA LEU A 85 7.75 16.21 6.95
C LEU A 85 7.25 17.60 6.57
N LEU A 86 6.20 17.66 5.75
CA LEU A 86 5.65 18.92 5.24
C LEU A 86 4.41 19.38 6.01
N SER A 87 4.05 18.70 7.10
CA SER A 87 2.93 19.15 7.92
C SER A 87 3.19 20.55 8.44
N GLU A 88 2.16 21.39 8.43
CA GLU A 88 2.23 22.83 8.73
C GLU A 88 2.68 23.17 10.14
N THR A 89 2.80 22.20 11.01
CA THR A 89 3.30 22.42 12.35
C THR A 89 4.82 22.43 12.31
N ASP A 90 5.41 23.54 12.68
CA ASP A 90 6.86 23.74 12.75
C ASP A 90 7.57 22.80 13.72
N ALA A 91 6.80 22.12 14.55
CA ALA A 91 7.36 21.13 15.46
C ALA A 91 7.13 19.75 14.86
N VAL A 92 8.20 19.11 14.44
CA VAL A 92 8.18 17.67 14.16
C VAL A 92 7.98 17.02 15.51
N GLU A 93 6.76 16.63 15.82
CA GLU A 93 6.47 15.94 17.06
C GLU A 93 7.22 14.62 17.09
N GLU A 94 7.87 14.35 18.21
CA GLU A 94 8.63 13.13 18.40
C GLU A 94 7.79 11.88 18.12
N GLU A 95 6.50 11.94 18.46
CA GLU A 95 5.54 10.87 18.18
C GLU A 95 5.38 10.61 16.68
N LYS A 96 5.36 11.64 15.86
CA LYS A 96 5.25 11.48 14.38
C LYS A 96 6.50 10.85 13.79
N VAL A 97 7.66 11.23 14.31
CA VAL A 97 8.92 10.63 13.87
C VAL A 97 8.97 9.16 14.24
N ASP A 98 8.57 8.82 15.46
CA ASP A 98 8.52 7.43 15.92
C ASP A 98 7.55 6.60 15.08
N GLU A 99 6.38 7.15 14.77
CA GLU A 99 5.39 6.50 13.93
C GLU A 99 5.94 6.27 12.52
N LEU A 100 6.60 7.25 11.95
CA LEU A 100 7.22 7.15 10.62
C LEU A 100 8.29 6.06 10.61
N VAL A 101 9.17 6.05 11.59
CA VAL A 101 10.23 5.05 11.71
C VAL A 101 9.64 3.66 11.88
N SER A 102 8.63 3.50 12.72
CA SER A 102 7.94 2.22 12.93
C SER A 102 7.31 1.71 11.64
N THR A 103 6.66 2.58 10.90
CA THR A 103 6.04 2.25 9.61
C THR A 103 7.09 1.82 8.61
N PHE A 104 8.19 2.54 8.55
CA PHE A 104 9.31 2.24 7.65
C PHE A 104 9.90 0.87 7.96
N LEU A 105 10.14 0.59 9.23
CA LEU A 105 10.68 -0.70 9.66
C LEU A 105 9.74 -1.86 9.35
N MET A 106 8.44 -1.64 9.54
CA MET A 106 7.42 -2.62 9.18
C MET A 106 7.46 -2.94 7.68
N PHE A 107 7.59 -1.91 6.85
CA PHE A 107 7.62 -2.07 5.40
C PHE A 107 8.87 -2.82 4.93
N LEU A 108 10.00 -2.60 5.58
CA LEU A 108 11.28 -3.23 5.21
C LEU A 108 11.37 -4.71 5.59
N LYS A 109 10.48 -5.18 6.43
CA LYS A 109 10.42 -6.62 6.72
C LYS A 109 9.91 -7.37 5.51
#